data_b3922a0ce68d0b7668f104b48d447ccd
#
_entry.id   b3922a0ce68d0b7668f104b48d447ccd
#
_cell.length_a   1.000
_cell.length_b   1.000
_cell.length_c   1.000
_cell.angle_alpha   90.00
_cell.angle_beta   90.00
_cell.angle_gamma   90.00
#
_symmetry.space_group_name_H-M   'P 1'
#
loop_
_entity.id
_entity.type
_entity.pdbx_description
1 polymer ?
#
loop_
_entity_poly.entity_id
_entity_poly.type
_entity_poly.pdbx_seq_one_letter_code
_entity_poly.pdbx_strand_id
1 'polypeptide(L)' 'MQNIYNVYADNIHSGKFKNKQTAFKFAECFSKFHGVKRVAVIHNGKIIKRIDKGVKKIL' A
#
# COMPACT_ATOMS: atom_id res chain seq x y z
N MET A 1 -17.92 -13.43 -3.00
CA MET A 1 -16.62 -13.08 -3.01
C MET A 1 -16.44 -11.69 -3.30
N GLN A 2 -15.72 -11.00 -2.50
CA GLN A 2 -15.50 -9.63 -2.68
C GLN A 2 -14.13 -9.34 -3.14
N ASN A 3 -13.98 -8.55 -4.15
CA ASN A 3 -12.67 -8.15 -4.62
C ASN A 3 -12.34 -6.81 -4.05
N ILE A 4 -11.90 -6.81 -2.83
CA ILE A 4 -11.58 -5.58 -2.15
C ILE A 4 -10.07 -5.53 -1.96
N TYR A 5 -9.50 -4.39 -2.33
CA TYR A 5 -8.08 -4.17 -2.16
C TYR A 5 -7.90 -3.10 -1.11
N ASN A 6 -7.29 -3.46 0.00
CA ASN A 6 -7.10 -2.54 1.12
C ASN A 6 -5.69 -1.98 1.07
N VAL A 7 -5.57 -0.68 1.22
CA VAL A 7 -4.29 -0.02 1.19
C VAL A 7 -3.96 0.44 2.59
N TYR A 8 -2.78 0.07 3.07
CA TYR A 8 -2.32 0.45 4.40
C TYR A 8 -1.07 1.29 4.27
N ALA A 9 -1.04 2.41 4.98
CA ALA A 9 0.15 3.25 5.03
C ALA A 9 0.67 3.20 6.46
N ASP A 10 1.87 2.71 6.65
CA ASP A 10 2.50 2.56 7.97
C ASP A 10 1.58 1.77 8.90
N ASN A 11 1.00 0.71 8.38
CA ASN A 11 0.13 -0.18 9.13
C ASN A 11 -1.20 0.45 9.52
N ILE A 12 -1.55 1.58 8.91
CA ILE A 12 -2.81 2.21 9.19
C ILE A 12 -3.66 2.07 7.94
N HIS A 13 -4.87 1.58 8.09
CA HIS A 13 -5.74 1.38 6.95
C HIS A 13 -6.06 2.72 6.33
N SER A 14 -5.71 2.89 5.08
CA SER A 14 -5.80 4.17 4.43
C SER A 14 -6.78 4.20 3.28
N GLY A 15 -7.23 3.09 2.80
CA GLY A 15 -8.20 3.09 1.72
C GLY A 15 -8.66 1.71 1.35
N LYS A 16 -9.79 1.65 0.65
CA LYS A 16 -10.38 0.41 0.27
C LYS A 16 -10.88 0.59 -1.15
N PHE A 17 -10.49 -0.24 -2.07
CA PHE A 17 -10.84 -0.09 -3.46
C PHE A 17 -11.30 -1.40 -4.06
N LYS A 18 -12.13 -1.31 -5.09
CA LYS A 18 -12.59 -2.50 -5.75
C LYS A 18 -11.76 -2.79 -6.98
N ASN A 19 -10.89 -1.89 -7.37
CA ASN A 19 -10.10 -2.04 -8.57
C ASN A 19 -8.64 -2.13 -8.23
N LYS A 20 -7.96 -3.15 -8.72
CA LYS A 20 -6.57 -3.35 -8.39
C LYS A 20 -5.70 -2.19 -8.86
N GLN A 21 -5.96 -1.71 -10.07
CA GLN A 21 -5.13 -0.62 -10.58
C GLN A 21 -5.31 0.64 -9.75
N THR A 22 -6.53 0.92 -9.32
CA THR A 22 -6.78 2.08 -8.51
C THR A 22 -6.08 1.96 -7.16
N ALA A 23 -6.12 0.76 -6.58
CA ALA A 23 -5.44 0.53 -5.31
C ALA A 23 -3.93 0.73 -5.47
N PHE A 24 -3.37 0.24 -6.57
CA PHE A 24 -1.94 0.38 -6.79
C PHE A 24 -1.58 1.85 -7.01
N LYS A 25 -2.41 2.60 -7.72
CA LYS A 25 -2.14 3.98 -7.92
C LYS A 25 -2.16 4.73 -6.61
N PHE A 26 -3.12 4.46 -5.77
CA PHE A 26 -3.19 5.10 -4.48
C PHE A 26 -2.01 4.71 -3.62
N ALA A 27 -1.57 3.47 -3.68
CA ALA A 27 -0.43 3.04 -2.91
C ALA A 27 0.81 3.83 -3.31
N GLU A 28 0.99 4.03 -4.61
CA GLU A 28 2.13 4.79 -5.06
C GLU A 28 2.00 6.26 -4.63
N CYS A 29 0.80 6.79 -4.65
CA CYS A 29 0.60 8.15 -4.25
C CYS A 29 0.92 8.33 -2.77
N PHE A 30 0.44 7.42 -1.93
CA PHE A 30 0.73 7.50 -0.51
C PHE A 30 2.23 7.36 -0.25
N SER A 31 2.91 6.57 -1.04
CA SER A 31 4.32 6.37 -0.81
C SER A 31 5.13 7.63 -1.06
N LYS A 32 4.55 8.60 -1.74
CA LYS A 32 5.27 9.83 -1.99
C LYS A 32 5.07 10.87 -0.90
N PHE A 33 4.19 10.60 0.05
CA PHE A 33 3.95 11.55 1.09
C PHE A 33 5.13 11.53 2.06
N HIS A 34 5.48 12.69 2.61
CA HIS A 34 6.55 12.80 3.51
C HIS A 34 6.24 11.98 4.72
N GLY A 35 6.41 11.54 5.48
CA GLY A 35 6.04 10.84 6.68
C GLY A 35 5.62 9.39 6.49
N VAL A 36 5.34 9.01 5.27
CA VAL A 36 4.89 7.65 5.03
C VAL A 36 6.10 6.82 4.68
N LYS A 37 6.36 5.76 5.42
CA LYS A 37 7.52 4.93 5.21
C LYS A 37 7.20 3.63 4.50
N ARG A 38 6.01 3.12 4.62
CA ARG A 38 5.68 1.84 4.03
C ARG A 38 4.23 1.85 3.59
N VAL A 39 3.95 1.32 2.44
CA VAL A 39 2.59 1.20 1.96
C VAL A 39 2.41 -0.23 1.48
N ALA A 40 1.29 -0.82 1.78
CA ALA A 40 1.00 -2.17 1.36
C ALA A 40 -0.41 -2.27 0.84
N VAL A 41 -0.61 -3.11 -0.16
CA VAL A 41 -1.94 -3.38 -0.68
C VAL A 41 -2.23 -4.83 -0.34
N ILE A 42 -3.33 -5.06 0.35
CA ILE A 42 -3.71 -6.38 0.79
C ILE A 42 -5.00 -6.79 0.14
N HIS A 43 -5.01 -7.98 -0.42
CA HIS A 43 -6.17 -8.51 -1.10
C HIS A 43 -6.35 -9.96 -0.64
N ASN A 44 -7.53 -10.25 -0.11
CA ASN A 44 -7.83 -11.58 0.38
C ASN A 44 -6.82 -12.04 1.42
N GLY A 45 -6.45 -11.13 2.28
CA GLY A 45 -5.53 -11.46 3.37
C GLY A 45 -4.08 -11.60 2.95
N LYS A 46 -3.74 -11.30 1.70
CA LYS A 46 -2.38 -11.42 1.26
C LYS A 46 -1.86 -10.09 0.77
N ILE A 47 -0.62 -9.81 1.02
CA ILE A 47 0.00 -8.58 0.55
C ILE A 47 0.39 -8.81 -0.90
N ILE A 48 -0.22 -8.06 -1.81
CA ILE A 48 0.07 -8.20 -3.21
C ILE A 48 0.95 -7.09 -3.74
N LYS A 49 1.20 -6.05 -2.97
CA LYS A 49 2.11 -5.02 -3.37
C LYS A 49 2.61 -4.33 -2.13
N ARG A 50 3.91 -4.06 -2.07
CA ARG A 50 4.47 -3.38 -0.94
C ARG A 50 5.51 -2.40 -1.40
N ILE A 51 5.48 -1.20 -0.89
CA ILE A 51 6.44 -0.18 -1.19
C ILE A 51 7.07 0.24 0.12
N ASP A 52 8.37 0.02 0.28
CA ASP A 52 9.08 0.42 1.47
C ASP A 52 9.97 1.56 1.11
N LYS A 53 9.76 2.69 1.76
CA LYS A 53 10.60 3.83 1.56
C LYS A 53 11.49 3.93 2.76
N GLY A 54 12.52 4.54 2.68
CA GLY A 54 13.35 4.77 3.82
C GLY A 54 14.19 3.60 4.21
N VAL A 55 14.09 2.53 3.55
CA VAL A 55 14.93 1.44 3.86
C VAL A 55 16.20 1.69 3.20
N LYS A 56 17.21 2.10 3.91
CA LYS A 56 18.42 2.37 3.34
C LYS A 56 19.27 1.27 3.43
N LYS A 57 19.71 0.74 2.48
CA LYS A 57 20.61 -0.29 2.52
C LYS A 57 21.85 0.23 2.65
N ILE A 58 22.34 0.40 3.63
CA ILE A 58 23.59 0.89 3.82
C ILE A 58 24.49 -0.08 3.81
N LEU A 59 25.20 -0.22 3.33
CA LEU A 59 26.06 -1.29 3.40
C LEU A 59 27.10 -1.18 3.01
#